data_ab397bc2dba6cb8cdd185b864e7550af
#
_entry.id   ab397bc2dba6cb8cdd185b864e7550af
#
_cell.length_a   1.000
_cell.length_b   1.000
_cell.length_c   1.000
_cell.angle_alpha   90.00
_cell.angle_beta   90.00
_cell.angle_gamma   90.00
#
_symmetry.space_group_name_H-M   'P 1'
#
loop_
_entity.id
_entity.type
_entity.pdbx_description
1 polymer ?
#
loop_
_entity_poly.entity_id
_entity_poly.type
_entity_poly.pdbx_seq_one_letter_code
_entity_poly.pdbx_strand_id
1 'polypeptide(L)'
;YLGEHGGIASTSYGDQYGSVPSSAKNYFFKVDNYDYVRKETVIRPTFEVNVKMTDWLKFKADANMNRYYTSIEDKQLGSGYANEGGYYGITQDIKEQFTVGGTFTASKQIKDFSLGGFARFEYYNTSSQHSKVSTDGGMVVPGEWFVENSKKTKKSESTISGSKRIISAIFALNLGWKNQ
;
A
#
# COMPACT_ATOMS: atom_id res chain seq x y z
N TYR A 1 26.17 26.13 -8.04
CA TYR A 1 26.33 27.17 -7.00
C TYR A 1 25.71 26.63 -5.70
N LEU A 2 26.55 26.32 -4.71
CA LEU A 2 26.12 25.79 -3.43
C LEU A 2 25.92 26.93 -2.44
N GLY A 3 24.80 26.95 -1.75
CA GLY A 3 24.55 27.88 -0.64
C GLY A 3 25.42 27.56 0.60
N GLU A 4 25.40 28.42 1.61
CA GLU A 4 26.23 28.33 2.82
C GLU A 4 26.18 26.96 3.54
N HIS A 5 25.15 26.18 3.34
CA HIS A 5 24.97 24.85 3.94
C HIS A 5 25.11 23.70 2.95
N GLY A 6 25.77 23.90 1.81
CA GLY A 6 25.97 22.86 0.80
C GLY A 6 24.75 22.58 -0.06
N GLY A 7 23.63 23.24 0.17
CA GLY A 7 22.43 23.18 -0.69
C GLY A 7 22.53 24.20 -1.83
N ILE A 8 21.82 23.95 -2.91
CA ILE A 8 21.69 24.91 -4.02
C ILE A 8 20.84 26.09 -3.52
N ALA A 9 21.41 27.30 -3.54
CA ALA A 9 20.68 28.49 -3.13
C ALA A 9 19.57 28.77 -4.15
N SER A 10 18.34 28.94 -3.69
CA SER A 10 17.19 29.25 -4.54
C SER A 10 17.34 30.56 -5.32
N THR A 11 18.18 31.49 -4.84
CA THR A 11 18.54 32.72 -5.54
C THR A 11 19.30 32.45 -6.85
N SER A 12 20.06 31.37 -6.97
CA SER A 12 20.75 31.00 -8.20
C SER A 12 19.79 30.64 -9.33
N TYR A 13 18.57 30.23 -9.03
CA TYR A 13 17.52 30.06 -10.03
C TYR A 13 17.03 31.39 -10.63
N GLY A 14 17.18 32.48 -9.88
CA GLY A 14 16.91 33.83 -10.39
C GLY A 14 17.83 34.24 -11.52
N ASP A 15 19.10 33.90 -11.38
CA ASP A 15 20.12 34.21 -12.39
C ASP A 15 19.97 33.30 -13.61
N GLN A 16 19.58 32.04 -13.40
CA GLN A 16 19.39 31.07 -14.48
C GLN A 16 18.10 31.33 -15.29
N TYR A 17 17.02 31.70 -14.64
CA TYR A 17 15.70 31.87 -15.27
C TYR A 17 15.30 33.33 -15.48
N GLY A 18 16.19 34.27 -15.26
CA GLY A 18 15.97 35.69 -15.50
C GLY A 18 14.88 36.32 -14.61
N SER A 19 13.97 37.10 -15.19
CA SER A 19 12.91 37.82 -14.50
C SER A 19 11.67 37.00 -14.11
N VAL A 20 11.86 35.70 -13.86
CA VAL A 20 10.78 34.80 -13.43
C VAL A 20 10.27 35.18 -12.04
N PRO A 21 8.97 35.19 -11.75
CA PRO A 21 8.43 35.46 -10.43
C PRO A 21 9.00 34.50 -9.37
N SER A 22 9.15 34.98 -8.14
CA SER A 22 9.74 34.18 -7.03
C SER A 22 8.98 32.87 -6.74
N SER A 23 7.67 32.84 -6.99
CA SER A 23 6.86 31.63 -6.91
C SER A 23 7.27 30.57 -7.93
N ALA A 24 7.60 30.98 -9.14
CA ALA A 24 8.07 30.07 -10.18
C ALA A 24 9.51 29.58 -9.90
N LYS A 25 10.38 30.45 -9.38
CA LYS A 25 11.74 30.07 -8.95
C LYS A 25 11.68 28.97 -7.89
N ASN A 26 10.78 29.10 -6.91
CA ASN A 26 10.57 28.09 -5.88
C ASN A 26 10.05 26.77 -6.47
N TYR A 27 9.19 26.83 -7.48
CA TYR A 27 8.72 25.64 -8.20
C TYR A 27 9.88 24.90 -8.91
N PHE A 28 10.68 25.61 -9.70
CA PHE A 28 11.84 25.02 -10.37
C PHE A 28 12.85 24.46 -9.39
N PHE A 29 13.14 25.18 -8.29
CA PHE A 29 13.99 24.65 -7.26
C PHE A 29 13.50 23.31 -6.71
N LYS A 30 12.20 23.20 -6.43
CA LYS A 30 11.61 21.94 -5.92
C LYS A 30 11.69 20.80 -6.94
N VAL A 31 11.43 21.09 -8.21
CA VAL A 31 11.52 20.09 -9.28
C VAL A 31 12.92 19.50 -9.38
N ASP A 32 13.95 20.34 -9.24
CA ASP A 32 15.32 19.89 -9.40
C ASP A 32 15.94 19.28 -8.12
N ASN A 33 15.41 19.61 -6.94
CA ASN A 33 16.06 19.31 -5.66
C ASN A 33 15.19 18.50 -4.69
N TYR A 34 13.97 18.12 -5.10
CA TYR A 34 13.10 17.25 -4.34
C TYR A 34 12.95 15.93 -5.08
N ASP A 35 13.26 14.85 -4.40
CA ASP A 35 13.13 13.50 -4.93
C ASP A 35 12.17 12.69 -4.04
N TYR A 36 11.13 12.17 -4.64
CA TYR A 36 10.12 11.35 -3.99
C TYR A 36 10.03 10.02 -4.71
N VAL A 37 10.59 9.00 -4.09
CA VAL A 37 10.63 7.65 -4.65
C VAL A 37 9.67 6.75 -3.89
N ARG A 38 8.67 6.22 -4.59
CA ARG A 38 7.76 5.19 -4.08
C ARG A 38 8.03 3.87 -4.77
N LYS A 39 8.33 2.85 -3.98
CA LYS A 39 8.46 1.46 -4.43
C LYS A 39 7.35 0.63 -3.82
N GLU A 40 6.69 -0.16 -4.64
CA GLU A 40 5.64 -1.06 -4.17
C GLU A 40 5.93 -2.48 -4.65
N THR A 41 5.90 -3.41 -3.70
CA THR A 41 6.00 -4.85 -3.97
C THR A 41 4.70 -5.49 -3.58
N VAL A 42 4.12 -6.26 -4.50
CA VAL A 42 2.85 -6.97 -4.27
C VAL A 42 3.08 -8.46 -4.43
N ILE A 43 2.71 -9.22 -3.40
CA ILE A 43 2.79 -10.69 -3.38
C ILE A 43 1.36 -11.21 -3.23
N ARG A 44 0.92 -12.06 -4.18
CA ARG A 44 -0.45 -12.59 -4.25
C ARG A 44 -0.47 -14.11 -4.46
N PRO A 45 -0.07 -14.92 -3.47
CA PRO A 45 -0.25 -16.35 -3.57
C PRO A 45 -1.74 -16.71 -3.53
N THR A 46 -2.13 -17.64 -4.38
CA THR A 46 -3.47 -18.22 -4.41
C THR A 46 -3.35 -19.73 -4.42
N PHE A 47 -4.17 -20.37 -3.62
CA PHE A 47 -4.27 -21.81 -3.51
C PHE A 47 -5.72 -22.23 -3.73
N GLU A 48 -5.95 -23.25 -4.54
CA GLU A 48 -7.26 -23.79 -4.82
C GLU A 48 -7.20 -25.32 -4.89
N VAL A 49 -8.16 -25.99 -4.25
CA VAL A 49 -8.34 -27.42 -4.32
C VAL A 49 -9.80 -27.72 -4.63
N ASN A 50 -10.03 -28.53 -5.64
CA ASN A 50 -11.33 -29.02 -6.04
C ASN A 50 -11.40 -30.54 -5.82
N VAL A 51 -12.39 -30.98 -5.07
CA VAL A 51 -12.61 -32.40 -4.75
C VAL A 51 -14.00 -32.82 -5.18
N LYS A 52 -14.10 -33.79 -6.02
CA LYS A 52 -15.37 -34.49 -6.32
C LYS A 52 -15.62 -35.54 -5.25
N MET A 53 -16.46 -35.25 -4.28
CA MET A 53 -16.76 -36.15 -3.16
C MET A 53 -17.68 -37.29 -3.61
N THR A 54 -18.69 -36.96 -4.42
CA THR A 54 -19.62 -37.91 -5.07
C THR A 54 -20.00 -37.37 -6.45
N ASP A 55 -20.82 -38.10 -7.20
CA ASP A 55 -21.28 -37.60 -8.50
C ASP A 55 -22.19 -36.38 -8.42
N TRP A 56 -22.81 -36.13 -7.27
CA TRP A 56 -23.72 -35.03 -7.02
C TRP A 56 -23.20 -33.98 -6.05
N LEU A 57 -22.03 -34.24 -5.37
CA LEU A 57 -21.46 -33.32 -4.37
C LEU A 57 -19.99 -33.04 -4.69
N LYS A 58 -19.67 -31.75 -4.80
CA LYS A 58 -18.32 -31.24 -4.99
C LYS A 58 -17.94 -30.33 -3.83
N PHE A 59 -16.67 -30.35 -3.46
CA PHE A 59 -16.09 -29.43 -2.49
C PHE A 59 -14.95 -28.66 -3.15
N LYS A 60 -14.94 -27.36 -2.94
CA LYS A 60 -13.85 -26.45 -3.34
C LYS A 60 -13.33 -25.74 -2.10
N ALA A 61 -12.04 -25.83 -1.87
CA ALA A 61 -11.34 -24.97 -0.90
C ALA A 61 -10.47 -23.98 -1.65
N ASP A 62 -10.52 -22.73 -1.23
CA ASP A 62 -9.71 -21.66 -1.78
C ASP A 62 -9.08 -20.82 -0.67
N ALA A 63 -7.84 -20.41 -0.88
CA ALA A 63 -7.14 -19.48 -0.02
C ALA A 63 -6.36 -18.49 -0.89
N ASN A 64 -6.45 -17.22 -0.55
CA ASN A 64 -5.63 -16.19 -1.17
C ASN A 64 -5.08 -15.22 -0.12
N MET A 65 -3.90 -14.71 -0.40
CA MET A 65 -3.27 -13.66 0.38
C MET A 65 -2.84 -12.55 -0.56
N ASN A 66 -3.09 -11.31 -0.18
CA ASN A 66 -2.51 -10.14 -0.84
C ASN A 66 -1.66 -9.41 0.18
N ARG A 67 -0.38 -9.31 -0.09
CA ARG A 67 0.55 -8.53 0.73
C ARG A 67 1.14 -7.41 -0.11
N TYR A 68 0.90 -6.19 0.34
CA TYR A 68 1.44 -4.96 -0.24
C TYR A 68 2.52 -4.45 0.70
N TYR A 69 3.70 -4.25 0.16
CA TYR A 69 4.81 -3.59 0.83
C TYR A 69 5.14 -2.33 0.05
N THR A 70 4.91 -1.18 0.67
CA THR A 70 5.21 0.12 0.08
C THR A 70 6.33 0.78 0.87
N SER A 71 7.39 1.18 0.18
CA SER A 71 8.47 2.00 0.72
C SER A 71 8.50 3.33 0.00
N ILE A 72 8.50 4.41 0.77
CA ILE A 72 8.58 5.78 0.26
C ILE A 72 9.83 6.41 0.85
N GLU A 73 10.66 6.96 -0.01
CA GLU A 73 11.82 7.77 0.33
C GLU A 73 11.56 9.19 -0.16
N ASP A 74 11.60 10.16 0.76
CA ASP A 74 11.33 11.57 0.48
C ASP A 74 12.58 12.37 0.82
N LYS A 75 13.19 12.97 -0.20
CA LYS A 75 14.39 13.77 -0.16
C LYS A 75 14.08 15.19 -0.59
N GLN A 76 14.35 16.14 0.27
CA GLN A 76 14.14 17.55 -0.05
C GLN A 76 15.38 18.33 0.36
N LEU A 77 16.11 18.84 -0.62
CA LEU A 77 17.24 19.71 -0.36
C LEU A 77 16.74 21.03 0.21
N GLY A 78 17.41 21.51 1.25
CA GLY A 78 17.01 22.76 1.91
C GLY A 78 17.24 23.98 1.05
N SER A 79 16.30 24.91 1.14
CA SER A 79 16.41 26.24 0.54
C SER A 79 15.89 27.29 1.50
N GLY A 80 16.26 28.55 1.31
CA GLY A 80 15.68 29.66 2.06
C GLY A 80 14.20 29.94 1.84
N TYR A 81 13.50 29.13 1.01
CA TYR A 81 12.07 29.32 0.72
C TYR A 81 11.17 28.22 1.30
N ALA A 82 11.67 27.00 1.42
CA ALA A 82 10.87 25.90 1.94
C ALA A 82 11.81 24.86 2.57
N ASN A 83 11.43 24.31 3.71
CA ASN A 83 12.25 23.35 4.46
C ASN A 83 13.70 23.82 4.64
N GLU A 84 13.91 24.99 5.28
CA GLU A 84 15.25 25.45 5.63
C GLU A 84 16.06 24.32 6.27
N GLY A 85 17.20 23.98 5.66
CA GLY A 85 18.04 22.87 6.08
C GLY A 85 17.62 21.52 5.50
N GLY A 86 16.57 21.45 4.68
CA GLY A 86 16.16 20.24 4.00
C GLY A 86 15.33 19.26 4.85
N TYR A 87 14.97 18.14 4.22
CA TYR A 87 14.20 17.08 4.84
C TYR A 87 14.58 15.72 4.25
N TYR A 88 14.66 14.73 5.10
CA TYR A 88 14.77 13.33 4.70
C TYR A 88 13.80 12.48 5.48
N GLY A 89 13.03 11.64 4.79
CA GLY A 89 12.06 10.77 5.41
C GLY A 89 11.94 9.43 4.71
N ILE A 90 11.75 8.38 5.51
CA ILE A 90 11.46 7.03 5.05
C ILE A 90 10.12 6.63 5.64
N THR A 91 9.21 6.19 4.77
CA THR A 91 7.92 5.62 5.17
C THR A 91 7.83 4.19 4.67
N GLN A 92 7.35 3.31 5.52
CA GLN A 92 7.11 1.90 5.20
C GLN A 92 5.67 1.55 5.58
N ASP A 93 4.92 1.07 4.59
CA ASP A 93 3.54 0.61 4.75
C ASP A 93 3.46 -0.87 4.38
N ILE A 94 2.90 -1.67 5.27
CA ILE A 94 2.60 -3.07 5.03
C ILE A 94 1.10 -3.25 5.17
N LYS A 95 0.46 -3.75 4.13
CA LYS A 95 -0.96 -4.15 4.17
C LYS A 95 -1.08 -5.60 3.77
N GLU A 96 -1.74 -6.37 4.63
CA GLU A 96 -2.01 -7.78 4.41
C GLU A 96 -3.51 -8.02 4.36
N GLN A 97 -3.94 -8.85 3.41
CA GLN A 97 -5.31 -9.31 3.28
C GLN A 97 -5.24 -10.82 3.07
N PHE A 98 -5.94 -11.56 3.88
CA PHE A 98 -6.02 -13.00 3.81
C PHE A 98 -7.47 -13.43 3.72
N THR A 99 -7.77 -14.30 2.76
CA THR A 99 -9.09 -14.89 2.58
C THR A 99 -8.93 -16.40 2.46
N VAL A 100 -9.72 -17.14 3.21
CA VAL A 100 -9.85 -18.58 3.05
C VAL A 100 -11.32 -18.94 3.00
N GLY A 101 -11.69 -19.79 2.06
CA GLY A 101 -13.08 -20.21 1.87
C GLY A 101 -13.22 -21.68 1.56
N GLY A 102 -14.40 -22.20 1.84
CA GLY A 102 -14.82 -23.53 1.45
C GLY A 102 -16.22 -23.47 0.87
N THR A 103 -16.42 -24.10 -0.29
CA THR A 103 -17.69 -24.15 -1.01
C THR A 103 -18.10 -25.59 -1.24
N PHE A 104 -19.25 -25.96 -0.74
CA PHE A 104 -19.94 -27.19 -1.12
C PHE A 104 -20.93 -26.88 -2.23
N THR A 105 -20.89 -27.62 -3.32
CA THR A 105 -21.85 -27.52 -4.42
C THR A 105 -22.51 -28.88 -4.61
N ALA A 106 -23.83 -28.89 -4.53
CA ALA A 106 -24.63 -30.09 -4.75
C ALA A 106 -25.51 -29.91 -5.99
N SER A 107 -25.62 -30.96 -6.81
CA SER A 107 -26.52 -30.99 -7.95
C SER A 107 -26.96 -32.44 -8.19
N LYS A 108 -28.26 -32.70 -8.07
CA LYS A 108 -28.82 -34.04 -8.25
C LYS A 108 -30.16 -33.98 -8.96
N GLN A 109 -30.34 -34.87 -9.93
CA GLN A 109 -31.61 -35.09 -10.57
C GLN A 109 -32.27 -36.37 -10.02
N ILE A 110 -33.51 -36.28 -9.60
CA ILE A 110 -34.31 -37.37 -9.06
C ILE A 110 -35.64 -37.39 -9.86
N LYS A 111 -35.71 -38.26 -10.85
CA LYS A 111 -36.84 -38.31 -11.81
C LYS A 111 -37.10 -36.91 -12.41
N ASP A 112 -38.32 -36.39 -12.20
CA ASP A 112 -38.77 -35.08 -12.71
C ASP A 112 -38.28 -33.88 -11.86
N PHE A 113 -37.58 -34.14 -10.76
CA PHE A 113 -37.06 -33.08 -9.86
C PHE A 113 -35.57 -32.90 -10.04
N SER A 114 -35.16 -31.63 -10.15
CA SER A 114 -33.77 -31.23 -10.05
C SER A 114 -33.54 -30.44 -8.77
N LEU A 115 -32.52 -30.84 -8.02
CA LEU A 115 -32.08 -30.17 -6.80
C LEU A 115 -30.68 -29.68 -7.05
N GLY A 116 -30.45 -28.38 -6.89
CA GLY A 116 -29.15 -27.78 -6.97
C GLY A 116 -28.95 -26.74 -5.86
N GLY A 117 -27.71 -26.51 -5.50
CA GLY A 117 -27.41 -25.47 -4.52
C GLY A 117 -25.95 -25.43 -4.13
N PHE A 118 -25.59 -24.43 -3.37
CA PHE A 118 -24.28 -24.34 -2.78
C PHE A 118 -24.34 -23.73 -1.37
N ALA A 119 -23.33 -24.07 -0.57
CA ALA A 119 -23.03 -23.44 0.70
C ALA A 119 -21.57 -23.00 0.69
N ARG A 120 -21.30 -21.72 0.91
CA ARG A 120 -19.95 -21.17 1.03
C ARG A 120 -19.75 -20.59 2.41
N PHE A 121 -18.62 -20.90 3.01
CA PHE A 121 -18.10 -20.30 4.23
C PHE A 121 -16.81 -19.60 3.88
N GLU A 122 -16.63 -18.37 4.38
CA GLU A 122 -15.47 -17.56 4.11
C GLU A 122 -14.99 -16.86 5.38
N TYR A 123 -13.69 -16.89 5.57
CA TYR A 123 -12.98 -16.10 6.57
C TYR A 123 -12.09 -15.08 5.84
N TYR A 124 -12.26 -13.82 6.19
CA TYR A 124 -11.44 -12.72 5.71
C TYR A 124 -10.77 -12.01 6.87
N ASN A 125 -9.48 -11.72 6.72
CA ASN A 125 -8.72 -10.91 7.66
C ASN A 125 -7.89 -9.87 6.90
N THR A 126 -7.85 -8.64 7.41
CA THR A 126 -6.95 -7.60 6.91
C THR A 126 -6.28 -6.89 8.06
N SER A 127 -5.01 -6.55 7.88
CA SER A 127 -4.20 -5.76 8.79
C SER A 127 -3.35 -4.78 8.03
N SER A 128 -3.00 -3.67 8.66
CA SER A 128 -2.05 -2.71 8.12
C SER A 128 -1.12 -2.19 9.19
N GLN A 129 0.12 -1.97 8.80
CA GLN A 129 1.15 -1.38 9.62
C GLN A 129 1.75 -0.21 8.85
N HIS A 130 1.89 0.92 9.52
CA HIS A 130 2.55 2.12 9.04
C HIS A 130 3.74 2.43 9.92
N SER A 131 4.87 2.78 9.32
CA SER A 131 6.07 3.23 10.02
C SER A 131 6.70 4.36 9.24
N LYS A 132 7.00 5.46 9.91
CA LYS A 132 7.67 6.62 9.32
C LYS A 132 8.76 7.11 10.24
N VAL A 133 9.93 7.37 9.67
CA VAL A 133 11.05 8.02 10.36
C VAL A 133 11.54 9.18 9.50
N SER A 134 11.77 10.33 10.09
CA SER A 134 12.21 11.51 9.34
C SER A 134 13.07 12.44 10.19
N THR A 135 13.83 13.27 9.51
CA THR A 135 14.54 14.41 10.13
C THR A 135 13.56 15.45 10.66
N ASP A 136 13.93 16.17 11.69
CA ASP A 136 13.21 17.32 12.23
C ASP A 136 14.12 18.56 12.31
N GLY A 137 13.57 19.71 12.00
CA GLY A 137 14.29 20.99 12.02
C GLY A 137 15.35 21.14 10.93
N GLY A 138 15.33 20.29 9.92
CA GLY A 138 16.29 20.25 8.82
C GLY A 138 17.44 19.28 9.04
N MET A 139 18.33 19.19 8.07
CA MET A 139 19.54 18.36 8.10
C MET A 139 20.75 19.16 8.59
N VAL A 140 21.66 18.51 9.33
CA VAL A 140 22.92 19.11 9.76
C VAL A 140 23.84 19.36 8.57
N VAL A 141 23.95 18.34 7.70
CA VAL A 141 24.71 18.41 6.44
C VAL A 141 23.74 18.24 5.30
N PRO A 142 23.40 19.31 4.54
CA PRO A 142 22.51 19.21 3.40
C PRO A 142 23.04 18.27 2.31
N GLY A 143 22.15 17.45 1.75
CA GLY A 143 22.52 16.48 0.71
C GLY A 143 22.98 15.12 1.22
N GLU A 144 23.18 14.95 2.51
CA GLU A 144 23.49 13.67 3.13
C GLU A 144 22.21 13.00 3.65
N TRP A 145 21.76 11.98 2.93
CA TRP A 145 20.42 11.39 3.06
C TRP A 145 20.38 10.23 4.06
N PHE A 146 20.37 10.55 5.35
CA PHE A 146 20.14 9.60 6.43
C PHE A 146 19.44 10.29 7.62
N VAL A 147 18.68 9.54 8.40
CA VAL A 147 17.77 10.10 9.40
C VAL A 147 18.49 10.72 10.59
N GLU A 148 19.67 10.20 10.94
CA GLU A 148 20.51 10.72 12.02
C GLU A 148 21.08 12.11 11.71
N ASN A 149 21.08 12.52 10.43
CA ASN A 149 21.48 13.85 9.97
C ASN A 149 20.44 14.94 10.31
N SER A 150 19.69 14.76 11.38
CA SER A 150 18.65 15.67 11.86
C SER A 150 19.20 16.73 12.81
N LYS A 151 18.88 18.00 12.62
CA LYS A 151 19.25 19.09 13.53
C LYS A 151 18.60 18.96 14.91
N LYS A 152 17.38 18.42 14.94
CA LYS A 152 16.65 18.10 16.17
C LYS A 152 16.49 16.59 16.30
N THR A 153 15.92 16.15 17.41
CA THR A 153 15.56 14.75 17.57
C THR A 153 14.67 14.27 16.43
N LYS A 154 15.09 13.21 15.74
CA LYS A 154 14.34 12.63 14.63
C LYS A 154 12.91 12.26 15.03
N LYS A 155 11.97 12.44 14.12
CA LYS A 155 10.57 12.02 14.30
C LYS A 155 10.42 10.56 13.90
N SER A 156 9.78 9.80 14.76
CA SER A 156 9.41 8.41 14.48
C SER A 156 7.93 8.22 14.80
N GLU A 157 7.21 7.67 13.84
CA GLU A 157 5.80 7.32 13.96
C GLU A 157 5.65 5.84 13.61
N SER A 158 4.90 5.10 14.42
CA SER A 158 4.54 3.72 14.12
C SER A 158 3.10 3.49 14.52
N THR A 159 2.29 3.03 13.58
CA THR A 159 0.89 2.72 13.81
C THR A 159 0.58 1.33 13.30
N ILE A 160 0.04 0.50 14.18
CA ILE A 160 -0.54 -0.79 13.79
C ILE A 160 -2.04 -0.56 13.76
N SER A 161 -2.63 -0.51 12.56
CA SER A 161 -4.08 -0.54 12.43
C SER A 161 -4.61 -1.90 12.85
N GLY A 162 -5.64 -1.87 13.67
CA GLY A 162 -6.30 -3.08 14.14
C GLY A 162 -6.70 -4.00 12.98
N SER A 163 -6.62 -5.30 13.20
CA SER A 163 -7.09 -6.27 12.22
C SER A 163 -8.61 -6.25 12.13
N LYS A 164 -9.14 -6.19 10.89
CA LYS A 164 -10.56 -6.41 10.63
C LYS A 164 -10.76 -7.87 10.22
N ARG A 165 -11.62 -8.57 10.94
CA ARG A 165 -11.99 -9.97 10.67
C ARG A 165 -13.46 -10.04 10.29
N ILE A 166 -13.75 -10.81 9.25
CA ILE A 166 -15.12 -11.05 8.77
C ILE A 166 -15.27 -12.55 8.57
N ILE A 167 -16.35 -13.10 9.08
CA ILE A 167 -16.79 -14.47 8.80
C ILE A 167 -18.12 -14.34 8.08
N SER A 168 -18.25 -14.98 6.94
CA SER A 168 -19.46 -14.98 6.12
C SER A 168 -19.90 -16.40 5.77
N ALA A 169 -21.20 -16.57 5.65
CA ALA A 169 -21.83 -17.78 5.14
C ALA A 169 -22.86 -17.39 4.08
N ILE A 170 -22.79 -18.04 2.93
CA ILE A 170 -23.69 -17.80 1.79
C ILE A 170 -24.31 -19.14 1.39
N PHE A 171 -25.61 -19.15 1.23
CA PHE A 171 -26.36 -20.34 0.83
C PHE A 171 -27.26 -20.00 -0.34
N ALA A 172 -27.35 -20.91 -1.29
CA ALA A 172 -28.34 -20.87 -2.36
C ALA A 172 -28.91 -22.26 -2.59
N LEU A 173 -30.19 -22.34 -2.86
CA LEU A 173 -30.90 -23.55 -3.16
C LEU A 173 -31.76 -23.33 -4.41
N ASN A 174 -31.67 -24.24 -5.38
CA ASN A 174 -32.43 -24.26 -6.62
C ASN A 174 -33.24 -25.56 -6.69
N LEU A 175 -34.49 -25.41 -6.90
CA LEU A 175 -35.43 -26.53 -7.12
C LEU A 175 -36.09 -26.40 -8.50
N GLY A 176 -36.02 -27.42 -9.29
CA GLY A 176 -36.66 -27.48 -10.58
C GLY A 176 -37.59 -28.71 -10.68
N TRP A 177 -38.68 -28.54 -11.41
CA TRP A 177 -39.62 -29.62 -11.71
C TRP A 177 -39.88 -29.69 -13.22
N LYS A 178 -39.80 -30.89 -13.78
CA LYS A 178 -40.02 -31.18 -15.21
C LYS A 178 -39.14 -30.37 -16.17
N ASN A 179 -37.89 -30.11 -15.84
CA ASN A 179 -36.94 -29.39 -16.73
C ASN A 179 -37.49 -28.07 -17.33
N GLN A 180 -38.33 -27.35 -16.60
CA GLN A 180 -38.75 -25.98 -16.96
C GLN A 180 -37.89 -24.94 -16.27
#